data_e0f2c06869fbc3f0caf6ac34e90b2298
#
_entry.id   e0f2c06869fbc3f0caf6ac34e90b2298
#
_cell.length_a   1.000
_cell.length_b   1.000
_cell.length_c   1.000
_cell.angle_alpha   90.00
_cell.angle_beta   90.00
_cell.angle_gamma   90.00
#
_symmetry.space_group_name_H-M   'P 1'
#
loop_
_entity.id
_entity.type
_entity.pdbx_description
1 polymer ?
#
loop_
_entity_poly.entity_id
_entity_poly.type
_entity_poly.pdbx_seq_one_letter_code
_entity_poly.pdbx_strand_id
1 'polypeptide(L)'
;MAESPAEVIRHRAAVIGSPVSHSLSPVLHRAAYAGLGLDGWSYERRETDSEAMSALLAELAAPVQAGPAWAGLSVTMPHKQTLLAHLDVIDPLAEAVGAVNTVVAQRSGAGSALLAGFNTDVAGIVGALREAARTQAPDRPDGRLRIEQAVVLGSGATACSALAALGELRAGRITVVARRHAGPGRALSAAHRMGLDIETLTWKPADSASNTEAARRLAAADVVISTLPAHAADPLAHPLRQALDQAEGTRPGAVMLDVVYAPWPTAVAGAWAHAEGVLAPGWLMLLHQAVPQVQLMTGQQPDIELMRTGLLAALAPPCAPTAVSSETSS
;
A
#
# COMPACT_ATOMS: atom_id res chain seq x y z
N MET A 1 20.21 20.84 -34.98
CA MET A 1 19.47 20.33 -33.82
C MET A 1 20.42 20.49 -32.64
N ALA A 2 20.14 21.44 -31.77
CA ALA A 2 20.90 21.59 -30.53
C ALA A 2 20.47 20.45 -29.60
N GLU A 3 21.43 19.62 -29.17
CA GLU A 3 21.21 18.67 -28.07
C GLU A 3 20.76 19.46 -26.85
N SER A 4 19.58 19.13 -26.33
CA SER A 4 19.12 19.67 -25.05
C SER A 4 20.18 19.30 -23.98
N PRO A 5 20.67 20.23 -23.17
CA PRO A 5 21.65 19.92 -22.14
C PRO A 5 21.09 18.82 -21.25
N ALA A 6 21.90 17.76 -21.04
CA ALA A 6 21.53 16.68 -20.14
C ALA A 6 21.12 17.27 -18.78
N GLU A 7 19.89 17.04 -18.41
CA GLU A 7 19.28 17.60 -17.21
C GLU A 7 20.01 17.11 -15.96
N VAL A 8 20.56 18.04 -15.16
CA VAL A 8 21.38 17.70 -14.01
C VAL A 8 20.45 17.27 -12.85
N ILE A 9 20.46 15.98 -12.52
CA ILE A 9 19.73 15.47 -11.34
C ILE A 9 20.30 16.11 -10.06
N ARG A 10 19.44 16.77 -9.30
CA ARG A 10 19.77 17.47 -8.05
C ARG A 10 19.23 16.75 -6.81
N HIS A 11 18.12 16.03 -6.96
CA HIS A 11 17.47 15.28 -5.90
C HIS A 11 17.19 13.85 -6.33
N ARG A 12 17.31 12.94 -5.39
CA ARG A 12 16.98 11.53 -5.61
C ARG A 12 16.17 10.95 -4.50
N ALA A 13 15.29 10.02 -4.84
CA ALA A 13 14.56 9.19 -3.91
C ALA A 13 14.52 7.76 -4.46
N ALA A 14 14.16 6.80 -3.63
CA ALA A 14 14.06 5.40 -4.04
C ALA A 14 12.97 4.67 -3.28
N VAL A 15 12.47 3.57 -3.84
CA VAL A 15 11.79 2.54 -3.07
C VAL A 15 12.80 1.45 -2.70
N ILE A 16 12.76 1.04 -1.43
CA ILE A 16 13.62 -0.02 -0.87
C ILE A 16 12.80 -1.18 -0.33
N GLY A 17 13.35 -2.38 -0.47
CA GLY A 17 12.75 -3.64 -0.02
C GLY A 17 13.51 -4.83 -0.58
N SER A 18 13.06 -6.04 -0.23
CA SER A 18 13.60 -7.29 -0.80
C SER A 18 12.49 -8.35 -0.84
N PRO A 19 12.00 -8.72 -2.07
CA PRO A 19 12.32 -8.15 -3.37
C PRO A 19 11.62 -6.82 -3.63
N VAL A 20 12.20 -5.94 -4.49
CA VAL A 20 11.62 -4.64 -4.86
C VAL A 20 11.44 -4.45 -6.37
N SER A 21 11.90 -5.42 -7.17
CA SER A 21 11.91 -5.34 -8.64
C SER A 21 10.54 -5.05 -9.27
N HIS A 22 9.47 -5.55 -8.67
CA HIS A 22 8.08 -5.41 -9.16
C HIS A 22 7.37 -4.15 -8.67
N SER A 23 8.03 -3.31 -7.84
CA SER A 23 7.39 -2.11 -7.30
C SER A 23 7.01 -1.12 -8.40
N LEU A 24 5.78 -0.63 -8.35
CA LEU A 24 5.27 0.44 -9.23
C LEU A 24 5.45 1.85 -8.66
N SER A 25 6.06 1.99 -7.47
CA SER A 25 6.38 3.31 -6.89
C SER A 25 7.16 4.23 -7.83
N PRO A 26 8.17 3.76 -8.61
CA PRO A 26 8.86 4.62 -9.56
C PRO A 26 7.96 5.22 -10.64
N VAL A 27 6.92 4.50 -11.07
CA VAL A 27 5.95 5.01 -12.05
C VAL A 27 5.17 6.17 -11.45
N LEU A 28 4.66 6.01 -10.23
CA LEU A 28 3.89 7.04 -9.51
C LEU A 28 4.72 8.29 -9.24
N HIS A 29 5.91 8.12 -8.67
CA HIS A 29 6.78 9.26 -8.32
C HIS A 29 7.26 10.02 -9.56
N ARG A 30 7.65 9.32 -10.63
CA ARG A 30 8.06 9.99 -11.88
C ARG A 30 6.91 10.74 -12.54
N ALA A 31 5.69 10.18 -12.55
CA ALA A 31 4.51 10.88 -13.04
C ALA A 31 4.22 12.14 -12.20
N ALA A 32 4.36 12.05 -10.86
CA ALA A 32 4.23 13.18 -9.96
C ALA A 32 5.29 14.25 -10.22
N TYR A 33 6.56 13.86 -10.36
CA TYR A 33 7.67 14.80 -10.62
C TYR A 33 7.48 15.53 -11.95
N ALA A 34 7.08 14.81 -13.01
CA ALA A 34 6.78 15.42 -14.30
C ALA A 34 5.62 16.42 -14.20
N GLY A 35 4.53 16.07 -13.50
CA GLY A 35 3.39 16.98 -13.29
C GLY A 35 3.73 18.21 -12.44
N LEU A 36 4.73 18.12 -11.57
CA LEU A 36 5.22 19.22 -10.73
C LEU A 36 6.34 20.04 -11.38
N GLY A 37 6.82 19.67 -12.59
CA GLY A 37 7.97 20.32 -13.23
C GLY A 37 9.28 20.12 -12.48
N LEU A 38 9.43 18.99 -11.79
CA LEU A 38 10.61 18.63 -10.99
C LEU A 38 11.63 17.85 -11.82
N ASP A 39 12.12 18.44 -12.89
CA ASP A 39 12.99 17.81 -13.88
C ASP A 39 14.35 17.35 -13.28
N GLY A 40 14.82 18.03 -12.25
CA GLY A 40 16.03 17.65 -11.50
C GLY A 40 15.84 16.55 -10.45
N TRP A 41 14.73 15.80 -10.48
CA TRP A 41 14.44 14.73 -9.53
C TRP A 41 14.50 13.35 -10.17
N SER A 42 15.07 12.37 -9.46
CA SER A 42 15.06 10.97 -9.85
C SER A 42 14.41 10.08 -8.80
N TYR A 43 13.80 9.01 -9.27
CA TYR A 43 13.25 7.97 -8.40
C TYR A 43 13.57 6.58 -8.96
N GLU A 44 14.15 5.72 -8.13
CA GLU A 44 14.62 4.40 -8.53
C GLU A 44 14.12 3.27 -7.63
N ARG A 45 14.32 2.02 -8.05
CA ARG A 45 14.22 0.84 -7.19
C ARG A 45 15.61 0.53 -6.66
N ARG A 46 15.72 0.28 -5.37
CA ARG A 46 16.98 -0.14 -4.76
C ARG A 46 16.72 -1.38 -3.91
N GLU A 47 17.12 -2.53 -4.45
CA GLU A 47 17.08 -3.78 -3.68
C GLU A 47 17.96 -3.60 -2.46
N THR A 48 17.38 -3.82 -1.29
CA THR A 48 18.05 -3.59 -0.01
C THR A 48 17.64 -4.70 0.94
N ASP A 49 18.60 -5.46 1.41
CA ASP A 49 18.42 -6.42 2.49
C ASP A 49 18.72 -5.78 3.86
N SER A 50 18.62 -6.58 4.91
CA SER A 50 18.85 -6.10 6.28
C SER A 50 20.32 -5.73 6.55
N GLU A 51 21.27 -6.31 5.83
CA GLU A 51 22.71 -6.04 6.00
C GLU A 51 23.10 -4.71 5.35
N ALA A 52 22.54 -4.41 4.18
CA ALA A 52 22.80 -3.17 3.44
C ALA A 52 22.08 -1.96 4.05
N MET A 53 21.09 -2.16 4.94
CA MET A 53 20.25 -1.08 5.48
C MET A 53 21.04 -0.01 6.20
N SER A 54 21.96 -0.36 7.10
CA SER A 54 22.74 0.60 7.87
C SER A 54 23.63 1.48 6.99
N ALA A 55 24.23 0.90 5.95
CA ALA A 55 25.05 1.63 4.99
C ALA A 55 24.20 2.60 4.16
N LEU A 56 23.00 2.19 3.73
CA LEU A 56 22.07 3.04 3.02
C LEU A 56 21.60 4.23 3.86
N LEU A 57 21.24 4.01 5.13
CA LEU A 57 20.83 5.08 6.02
C LEU A 57 21.98 6.06 6.30
N ALA A 58 23.21 5.56 6.44
CA ALA A 58 24.38 6.42 6.56
C ALA A 58 24.60 7.26 5.29
N GLU A 59 24.42 6.67 4.09
CA GLU A 59 24.47 7.39 2.81
C GLU A 59 23.39 8.46 2.73
N LEU A 60 22.16 8.13 3.17
CA LEU A 60 21.03 9.05 3.20
C LEU A 60 21.29 10.26 4.13
N ALA A 61 21.88 10.02 5.29
CA ALA A 61 22.20 11.04 6.28
C ALA A 61 23.45 11.87 5.96
N ALA A 62 24.36 11.37 5.13
CA ALA A 62 25.66 12.01 4.85
C ALA A 62 25.50 13.44 4.29
N PRO A 63 26.42 14.39 4.61
CA PRO A 63 26.45 15.70 3.98
C PRO A 63 26.52 15.62 2.45
N VAL A 64 25.89 16.56 1.76
CA VAL A 64 25.96 16.63 0.29
C VAL A 64 27.28 17.27 -0.12
N GLN A 65 28.23 16.48 -0.58
CA GLN A 65 29.53 16.94 -1.09
C GLN A 65 29.53 17.07 -2.62
N ALA A 66 28.92 16.11 -3.32
CA ALA A 66 28.79 16.09 -4.77
C ALA A 66 27.59 15.20 -5.18
N GLY A 67 27.00 15.50 -6.34
CA GLY A 67 25.87 14.74 -6.90
C GLY A 67 24.52 15.07 -6.26
N PRO A 68 23.48 14.29 -6.57
CA PRO A 68 22.12 14.55 -6.11
C PRO A 68 21.95 14.27 -4.62
N ALA A 69 21.26 15.18 -3.95
CA ALA A 69 20.88 14.99 -2.54
C ALA A 69 19.79 13.93 -2.41
N TRP A 70 19.87 13.09 -1.40
CA TRP A 70 18.76 12.24 -1.03
C TRP A 70 17.61 13.07 -0.43
N ALA A 71 16.41 12.91 -0.99
CA ALA A 71 15.17 13.48 -0.45
C ALA A 71 14.49 12.50 0.51
N GLY A 72 14.54 11.20 0.21
CA GLY A 72 13.91 10.20 1.05
C GLY A 72 13.83 8.82 0.43
N LEU A 73 13.16 7.92 1.15
CA LEU A 73 12.93 6.53 0.74
C LEU A 73 11.46 6.16 0.94
N SER A 74 10.86 5.49 -0.03
CA SER A 74 9.69 4.65 0.22
C SER A 74 10.14 3.28 0.67
N VAL A 75 9.47 2.70 1.66
CA VAL A 75 9.89 1.47 2.33
C VAL A 75 8.83 0.40 2.17
N THR A 76 9.23 -0.77 1.63
CA THR A 76 8.37 -1.95 1.60
C THR A 76 8.96 -3.11 2.40
N MET A 77 8.39 -4.31 2.27
CA MET A 77 8.86 -5.49 2.98
C MET A 77 10.34 -5.77 2.71
N PRO A 78 11.09 -6.25 3.71
CA PRO A 78 10.68 -6.57 5.08
C PRO A 78 10.87 -5.42 6.09
N HIS A 79 11.24 -4.20 5.64
CA HIS A 79 11.91 -3.18 6.45
C HIS A 79 10.99 -2.24 7.24
N LYS A 80 9.67 -2.21 6.95
CA LYS A 80 8.73 -1.22 7.54
C LYS A 80 8.77 -1.13 9.07
N GLN A 81 9.08 -2.23 9.75
CA GLN A 81 9.13 -2.29 11.22
C GLN A 81 10.54 -2.17 11.77
N THR A 82 11.52 -2.76 11.10
CA THR A 82 12.91 -2.74 11.57
C THR A 82 13.54 -1.35 11.49
N LEU A 83 13.10 -0.52 10.55
CA LEU A 83 13.59 0.85 10.38
C LEU A 83 13.32 1.77 11.57
N LEU A 84 12.27 1.53 12.35
CA LEU A 84 11.93 2.37 13.50
C LEU A 84 13.11 2.62 14.45
N ALA A 85 13.94 1.61 14.70
CA ALA A 85 15.09 1.71 15.58
C ALA A 85 16.29 2.49 15.01
N HIS A 86 16.22 2.89 13.74
CA HIS A 86 17.33 3.50 13.01
C HIS A 86 17.04 4.95 12.57
N LEU A 87 15.91 5.51 12.98
CA LEU A 87 15.48 6.86 12.59
C LEU A 87 15.65 7.84 13.76
N ASP A 88 15.97 9.09 13.44
CA ASP A 88 16.16 10.14 14.42
C ASP A 88 14.84 10.63 15.00
N VAL A 89 13.79 10.68 14.16
CA VAL A 89 12.44 11.12 14.52
C VAL A 89 11.42 10.20 13.88
N ILE A 90 10.38 9.87 14.63
CA ILE A 90 9.26 9.06 14.15
C ILE A 90 7.97 9.88 14.33
N ASP A 91 7.20 9.98 13.27
CA ASP A 91 5.86 10.58 13.31
C ASP A 91 4.96 9.81 14.29
N PRO A 92 4.13 10.50 15.10
CA PRO A 92 3.27 9.85 16.11
C PRO A 92 2.37 8.75 15.54
N LEU A 93 1.84 8.89 14.32
CA LEU A 93 1.04 7.85 13.67
C LEU A 93 1.92 6.63 13.34
N ALA A 94 3.11 6.85 12.78
CA ALA A 94 4.05 5.76 12.46
C ALA A 94 4.49 5.00 13.71
N GLU A 95 4.70 5.70 14.83
CA GLU A 95 5.02 5.12 16.14
C GLU A 95 3.86 4.29 16.68
N ALA A 96 2.64 4.82 16.68
CA ALA A 96 1.44 4.11 17.13
C ALA A 96 1.17 2.85 16.29
N VAL A 97 1.29 2.94 14.97
CA VAL A 97 1.19 1.80 14.04
C VAL A 97 2.34 0.82 14.28
N GLY A 98 3.53 1.30 14.60
CA GLY A 98 4.74 0.50 14.74
C GLY A 98 5.33 0.09 13.38
N ALA A 99 5.19 0.93 12.36
CA ALA A 99 5.74 0.71 11.04
C ALA A 99 5.93 2.03 10.27
N VAL A 100 7.03 2.14 9.54
CA VAL A 100 7.38 3.25 8.65
C VAL A 100 7.35 2.75 7.21
N ASN A 101 6.66 3.45 6.32
CA ASN A 101 6.72 3.22 4.88
C ASN A 101 7.39 4.35 4.11
N THR A 102 7.77 5.44 4.79
CA THR A 102 8.37 6.64 4.20
C THR A 102 9.44 7.18 5.14
N VAL A 103 10.65 7.39 4.62
CA VAL A 103 11.73 8.09 5.32
C VAL A 103 12.04 9.38 4.56
N VAL A 104 12.10 10.50 5.24
CA VAL A 104 12.48 11.79 4.68
C VAL A 104 13.86 12.18 5.21
N ALA A 105 14.75 12.55 4.32
CA ALA A 105 16.08 13.09 4.66
C ALA A 105 15.99 14.62 4.78
N GLN A 106 15.71 15.09 5.98
CA GLN A 106 15.52 16.51 6.25
C GLN A 106 16.84 17.20 6.49
N ARG A 107 17.16 18.24 5.71
CA ARG A 107 18.45 18.95 5.78
C ARG A 107 18.28 20.43 6.09
N SER A 108 19.24 20.96 6.85
CA SER A 108 19.45 22.39 6.99
C SER A 108 20.70 22.76 6.17
N GLY A 109 20.51 23.05 4.88
CA GLY A 109 21.60 23.29 3.94
C GLY A 109 22.30 22.00 3.47
N ALA A 110 23.62 22.04 3.24
CA ALA A 110 24.42 20.90 2.74
C ALA A 110 24.91 19.93 3.82
N GLY A 111 24.58 20.18 5.09
CA GLY A 111 24.99 19.33 6.22
C GLY A 111 24.32 17.95 6.24
N SER A 112 24.60 17.21 7.30
CA SER A 112 23.96 15.91 7.53
C SER A 112 22.44 16.04 7.61
N ALA A 113 21.73 15.02 7.12
CA ALA A 113 20.28 14.97 7.22
C ALA A 113 19.85 14.38 8.57
N LEU A 114 18.73 14.87 9.07
CA LEU A 114 17.92 14.20 10.06
C LEU A 114 16.98 13.24 9.33
N LEU A 115 16.90 11.99 9.76
CA LEU A 115 16.05 10.96 9.14
C LEU A 115 14.71 10.87 9.91
N ALA A 116 13.65 11.34 9.26
CA ALA A 116 12.29 11.31 9.82
C ALA A 116 11.44 10.22 9.17
N GLY A 117 10.78 9.39 9.99
CA GLY A 117 9.95 8.26 9.55
C GLY A 117 8.47 8.54 9.64
N PHE A 118 7.72 8.19 8.59
CA PHE A 118 6.26 8.39 8.47
C PHE A 118 5.57 7.11 8.01
N ASN A 119 4.25 7.05 8.27
CA ASN A 119 3.40 5.99 7.73
C ASN A 119 2.29 6.58 6.86
N THR A 120 2.42 6.46 5.55
CA THR A 120 1.42 6.89 4.57
C THR A 120 0.49 5.75 4.12
N ASP A 121 0.73 4.50 4.56
CA ASP A 121 -0.15 3.37 4.25
C ASP A 121 -1.56 3.60 4.81
N VAL A 122 -1.69 4.26 5.96
CA VAL A 122 -2.99 4.59 6.57
C VAL A 122 -3.81 5.46 5.62
N ALA A 123 -3.24 6.55 5.13
CA ALA A 123 -3.88 7.42 4.14
C ALA A 123 -4.21 6.66 2.84
N GLY A 124 -3.31 5.76 2.42
CA GLY A 124 -3.51 4.87 1.27
C GLY A 124 -4.74 3.99 1.41
N ILE A 125 -4.91 3.34 2.55
CA ILE A 125 -6.05 2.46 2.83
C ILE A 125 -7.35 3.27 2.92
N VAL A 126 -7.35 4.38 3.66
CA VAL A 126 -8.52 5.26 3.80
C VAL A 126 -8.96 5.80 2.44
N GLY A 127 -8.00 6.28 1.63
CA GLY A 127 -8.25 6.79 0.28
C GLY A 127 -8.86 5.74 -0.64
N ALA A 128 -8.28 4.54 -0.67
CA ALA A 128 -8.76 3.42 -1.49
C ALA A 128 -10.18 2.99 -1.13
N LEU A 129 -10.48 2.85 0.16
CA LEU A 129 -11.80 2.45 0.63
C LEU A 129 -12.85 3.52 0.32
N ARG A 130 -12.55 4.80 0.57
CA ARG A 130 -13.46 5.92 0.27
C ARG A 130 -13.72 6.06 -1.23
N GLU A 131 -12.71 5.87 -2.07
CA GLU A 131 -12.85 5.95 -3.52
C GLU A 131 -13.72 4.81 -4.05
N ALA A 132 -13.46 3.57 -3.62
CA ALA A 132 -14.27 2.42 -3.99
C ALA A 132 -15.75 2.60 -3.57
N ALA A 133 -15.99 3.10 -2.37
CA ALA A 133 -17.35 3.37 -1.88
C ALA A 133 -18.07 4.46 -2.71
N ARG A 134 -17.37 5.53 -3.14
CA ARG A 134 -17.94 6.56 -4.01
C ARG A 134 -18.35 6.04 -5.38
N THR A 135 -17.57 5.15 -5.95
CA THR A 135 -17.87 4.56 -7.25
C THR A 135 -19.19 3.79 -7.24
N GLN A 136 -19.54 3.17 -6.11
CA GLN A 136 -20.79 2.39 -5.96
C GLN A 136 -21.99 3.21 -5.52
N ALA A 137 -21.78 4.33 -4.86
CA ALA A 137 -22.84 5.20 -4.37
C ALA A 137 -22.57 6.66 -4.77
N PRO A 138 -22.78 7.01 -6.05
CA PRO A 138 -22.56 8.38 -6.56
C PRO A 138 -23.33 9.44 -5.77
N ASP A 139 -24.47 9.08 -5.18
CA ASP A 139 -25.30 9.96 -4.33
C ASP A 139 -24.66 10.25 -2.96
N ARG A 140 -23.55 9.60 -2.63
CA ARG A 140 -22.74 9.85 -1.42
C ARG A 140 -21.35 10.35 -1.82
N PRO A 141 -21.21 11.59 -2.27
CA PRO A 141 -19.95 12.11 -2.84
C PRO A 141 -18.81 12.19 -1.81
N ASP A 142 -19.11 12.17 -0.51
CA ASP A 142 -18.11 12.14 0.56
C ASP A 142 -17.42 10.77 0.75
N GLY A 143 -17.92 9.72 0.08
CA GLY A 143 -17.39 8.35 0.22
C GLY A 143 -17.48 7.82 1.65
N ARG A 144 -18.45 8.31 2.44
CA ARG A 144 -18.64 7.87 3.82
C ARG A 144 -19.03 6.41 3.87
N LEU A 145 -18.22 5.62 4.58
CA LEU A 145 -18.49 4.24 4.92
C LEU A 145 -19.16 4.17 6.30
N ARG A 146 -20.23 3.40 6.40
CA ARG A 146 -20.74 2.97 7.70
C ARG A 146 -20.19 1.59 7.96
N ILE A 147 -19.27 1.48 8.90
CA ILE A 147 -18.53 0.25 9.19
C ILE A 147 -18.95 -0.24 10.60
N GLU A 148 -19.88 -1.16 10.66
CA GLU A 148 -20.25 -1.83 11.91
C GLU A 148 -19.33 -2.99 12.21
N GLN A 149 -18.91 -3.72 11.15
CA GLN A 149 -18.01 -4.86 11.23
C GLN A 149 -16.92 -4.75 10.17
N ALA A 150 -15.67 -4.80 10.61
CA ALA A 150 -14.50 -4.84 9.72
C ALA A 150 -13.67 -6.10 10.00
N VAL A 151 -13.09 -6.66 8.95
CA VAL A 151 -12.16 -7.78 9.04
C VAL A 151 -10.84 -7.44 8.38
N VAL A 152 -9.74 -7.67 9.10
CA VAL A 152 -8.37 -7.55 8.58
C VAL A 152 -7.77 -8.95 8.45
N LEU A 153 -7.40 -9.34 7.23
CA LEU A 153 -6.63 -10.55 6.96
C LEU A 153 -5.13 -10.25 7.04
N GLY A 154 -4.46 -10.88 7.99
CA GLY A 154 -3.03 -10.65 8.26
C GLY A 154 -2.79 -9.94 9.59
N SER A 155 -1.54 -9.89 10.02
CA SER A 155 -1.14 -9.29 11.31
C SER A 155 0.25 -8.64 11.24
N GLY A 156 0.76 -8.34 10.03
CA GLY A 156 2.04 -7.68 9.81
C GLY A 156 1.92 -6.15 9.76
N ALA A 157 2.97 -5.49 9.27
CA ALA A 157 3.06 -4.02 9.18
C ALA A 157 1.84 -3.37 8.51
N THR A 158 1.44 -3.88 7.34
CA THR A 158 0.28 -3.33 6.61
C THR A 158 -1.04 -3.59 7.37
N ALA A 159 -1.17 -4.72 8.10
CA ALA A 159 -2.32 -4.96 8.96
C ALA A 159 -2.38 -3.96 10.13
N CYS A 160 -1.23 -3.57 10.69
CA CYS A 160 -1.18 -2.52 11.71
C CYS A 160 -1.64 -1.17 11.14
N SER A 161 -1.25 -0.82 9.91
CA SER A 161 -1.74 0.37 9.21
C SER A 161 -3.25 0.27 8.91
N ALA A 162 -3.76 -0.94 8.60
CA ALA A 162 -5.19 -1.16 8.39
C ALA A 162 -6.02 -0.92 9.67
N LEU A 163 -5.49 -1.30 10.83
CA LEU A 163 -6.14 -1.00 12.12
C LEU A 163 -6.24 0.51 12.36
N ALA A 164 -5.17 1.26 12.10
CA ALA A 164 -5.19 2.73 12.22
C ALA A 164 -6.20 3.36 11.25
N ALA A 165 -6.24 2.88 9.99
CA ALA A 165 -7.21 3.33 9.00
C ALA A 165 -8.67 3.05 9.42
N LEU A 166 -8.94 1.88 9.97
CA LEU A 166 -10.26 1.52 10.49
C LEU A 166 -10.64 2.38 11.71
N GLY A 167 -9.67 2.71 12.56
CA GLY A 167 -9.86 3.66 13.66
C GLY A 167 -10.23 5.07 13.15
N GLU A 168 -9.53 5.60 12.13
CA GLU A 168 -9.86 6.87 11.47
C GLU A 168 -11.26 6.84 10.84
N LEU A 169 -11.63 5.73 10.21
CA LEU A 169 -12.94 5.51 9.61
C LEU A 169 -14.05 5.21 10.65
N ARG A 170 -13.71 5.16 11.94
CA ARG A 170 -14.61 4.89 13.05
C ARG A 170 -15.35 3.56 12.90
N ALA A 171 -14.65 2.52 12.51
CA ALA A 171 -15.19 1.17 12.47
C ALA A 171 -15.65 0.73 13.89
N GLY A 172 -16.80 0.06 13.96
CA GLY A 172 -17.35 -0.42 15.23
C GLY A 172 -16.56 -1.61 15.76
N ARG A 173 -16.81 -2.80 15.24
CA ARG A 173 -16.09 -4.03 15.61
C ARG A 173 -15.03 -4.36 14.58
N ILE A 174 -13.81 -4.61 15.03
CA ILE A 174 -12.69 -5.00 14.17
C ILE A 174 -12.24 -6.40 14.55
N THR A 175 -12.25 -7.33 13.59
CA THR A 175 -11.73 -8.69 13.75
C THR A 175 -10.47 -8.85 12.94
N VAL A 176 -9.38 -9.30 13.57
CA VAL A 176 -8.13 -9.65 12.90
C VAL A 176 -8.06 -11.16 12.70
N VAL A 177 -7.98 -11.60 11.46
CA VAL A 177 -7.86 -13.00 11.06
C VAL A 177 -6.43 -13.29 10.62
N ALA A 178 -5.68 -14.05 11.40
CA ALA A 178 -4.27 -14.32 11.12
C ALA A 178 -3.78 -15.61 11.78
N ARG A 179 -2.62 -16.11 11.34
CA ARG A 179 -1.96 -17.27 11.95
C ARG A 179 -1.39 -16.96 13.33
N ARG A 180 -1.00 -15.72 13.57
CA ARG A 180 -0.42 -15.22 14.85
C ARG A 180 -0.81 -13.77 15.04
N HIS A 181 -1.22 -13.40 16.24
CA HIS A 181 -1.71 -12.05 16.57
C HIS A 181 -0.79 -11.28 17.50
N ALA A 182 -0.11 -11.97 18.40
CA ALA A 182 0.78 -11.40 19.41
C ALA A 182 2.25 -11.40 18.95
N GLY A 183 3.04 -10.55 19.58
CA GLY A 183 4.47 -10.38 19.35
C GLY A 183 4.82 -8.99 18.81
N PRO A 184 6.12 -8.64 18.81
CA PRO A 184 6.59 -7.38 18.27
C PRO A 184 6.11 -7.17 16.82
N GLY A 185 5.64 -5.97 16.51
CA GLY A 185 5.16 -5.63 15.17
C GLY A 185 3.89 -6.35 14.70
N ARG A 186 3.11 -6.94 15.60
CA ARG A 186 1.85 -7.63 15.28
C ARG A 186 0.63 -6.77 15.62
N ALA A 187 -0.49 -7.11 14.99
CA ALA A 187 -1.75 -6.37 15.09
C ALA A 187 -2.19 -6.13 16.54
N LEU A 188 -2.06 -7.12 17.43
CA LEU A 188 -2.48 -6.98 18.82
C LEU A 188 -1.66 -5.92 19.58
N SER A 189 -0.34 -5.87 19.35
CA SER A 189 0.54 -4.86 19.94
C SER A 189 0.25 -3.45 19.36
N ALA A 190 -0.05 -3.37 18.08
CA ALA A 190 -0.42 -2.10 17.43
C ALA A 190 -1.78 -1.60 17.94
N ALA A 191 -2.80 -2.48 18.02
CA ALA A 191 -4.10 -2.14 18.58
C ALA A 191 -3.99 -1.58 20.00
N HIS A 192 -3.18 -2.23 20.85
CA HIS A 192 -2.92 -1.75 22.21
C HIS A 192 -2.32 -0.33 22.25
N ARG A 193 -1.30 -0.04 21.42
CA ARG A 193 -0.70 1.30 21.34
C ARG A 193 -1.70 2.37 20.88
N MET A 194 -2.61 1.98 19.97
CA MET A 194 -3.64 2.88 19.42
C MET A 194 -4.91 2.97 20.29
N GLY A 195 -4.99 2.21 21.39
CA GLY A 195 -6.20 2.16 22.23
C GLY A 195 -7.40 1.55 21.51
N LEU A 196 -7.18 0.67 20.54
CA LEU A 196 -8.24 -0.02 19.79
C LEU A 196 -8.56 -1.36 20.42
N ASP A 197 -9.85 -1.62 20.62
CA ASP A 197 -10.34 -2.94 20.98
C ASP A 197 -10.56 -3.78 19.71
N ILE A 198 -9.96 -4.96 19.65
CA ILE A 198 -10.03 -5.86 18.50
C ILE A 198 -10.34 -7.29 18.91
N GLU A 199 -11.16 -7.96 18.10
CA GLU A 199 -11.30 -9.41 18.17
C GLU A 199 -10.21 -10.10 17.38
N THR A 200 -9.78 -11.27 17.80
CA THR A 200 -8.77 -12.07 17.09
C THR A 200 -9.33 -13.44 16.73
N LEU A 201 -9.16 -13.85 15.48
CA LEU A 201 -9.47 -15.20 15.00
C LEU A 201 -8.20 -15.86 14.48
N THR A 202 -7.76 -16.92 15.15
CA THR A 202 -6.60 -17.68 14.68
C THR A 202 -6.98 -18.53 13.48
N TRP A 203 -6.38 -18.20 12.34
CA TRP A 203 -6.63 -18.87 11.07
C TRP A 203 -5.52 -19.88 10.75
N LYS A 204 -5.96 -21.11 10.39
CA LYS A 204 -5.10 -22.22 9.98
C LYS A 204 -5.44 -22.57 8.53
N PRO A 205 -4.66 -22.11 7.53
CA PRO A 205 -4.97 -22.30 6.11
C PRO A 205 -5.16 -23.75 5.65
N ALA A 206 -4.51 -24.71 6.33
CA ALA A 206 -4.63 -26.13 6.03
C ALA A 206 -5.87 -26.81 6.68
N ASP A 207 -6.61 -26.09 7.52
CA ASP A 207 -7.79 -26.60 8.23
C ASP A 207 -9.07 -26.06 7.60
N SER A 208 -9.90 -26.96 7.06
CA SER A 208 -11.13 -26.56 6.36
C SER A 208 -12.17 -25.93 7.30
N ALA A 209 -12.25 -26.33 8.56
CA ALA A 209 -13.14 -25.74 9.54
C ALA A 209 -12.71 -24.31 9.87
N SER A 210 -11.38 -24.09 10.01
CA SER A 210 -10.80 -22.77 10.19
C SER A 210 -11.03 -21.85 8.99
N ASN A 211 -10.94 -22.38 7.76
CA ASN A 211 -11.25 -21.63 6.55
C ASN A 211 -12.73 -21.25 6.49
N THR A 212 -13.63 -22.16 6.85
CA THR A 212 -15.08 -21.89 6.88
C THR A 212 -15.43 -20.80 7.89
N GLU A 213 -14.86 -20.84 9.10
CA GLU A 213 -15.12 -19.81 10.11
C GLU A 213 -14.56 -18.44 9.70
N ALA A 214 -13.35 -18.41 9.16
CA ALA A 214 -12.78 -17.17 8.62
C ALA A 214 -13.65 -16.60 7.49
N ALA A 215 -14.09 -17.45 6.56
CA ALA A 215 -14.95 -17.05 5.44
C ALA A 215 -16.29 -16.46 5.91
N ARG A 216 -16.92 -17.03 6.94
CA ARG A 216 -18.15 -16.47 7.53
C ARG A 216 -17.93 -15.07 8.09
N ARG A 217 -16.80 -14.83 8.76
CA ARG A 217 -16.43 -13.49 9.25
C ARG A 217 -16.25 -12.49 8.13
N LEU A 218 -15.62 -12.92 7.03
CA LEU A 218 -15.46 -12.08 5.83
C LEU A 218 -16.81 -11.75 5.20
N ALA A 219 -17.67 -12.74 4.99
CA ALA A 219 -18.98 -12.55 4.37
C ALA A 219 -19.91 -11.61 5.18
N ALA A 220 -19.76 -11.58 6.51
CA ALA A 220 -20.56 -10.74 7.40
C ALA A 220 -20.00 -9.30 7.56
N ALA A 221 -18.86 -8.97 6.95
CA ALA A 221 -18.20 -7.69 7.15
C ALA A 221 -18.71 -6.59 6.20
N ASP A 222 -18.72 -5.35 6.69
CA ASP A 222 -18.93 -4.15 5.86
C ASP A 222 -17.63 -3.74 5.13
N VAL A 223 -16.48 -4.00 5.78
CA VAL A 223 -15.16 -3.77 5.18
C VAL A 223 -14.26 -4.96 5.44
N VAL A 224 -13.63 -5.46 4.39
CA VAL A 224 -12.56 -6.46 4.44
C VAL A 224 -11.28 -5.83 3.93
N ILE A 225 -10.17 -5.97 4.67
CA ILE A 225 -8.85 -5.54 4.24
C ILE A 225 -7.92 -6.75 4.24
N SER A 226 -7.60 -7.27 3.05
CA SER A 226 -6.60 -8.34 2.89
C SER A 226 -5.22 -7.71 2.80
N THR A 227 -4.35 -8.04 3.76
CA THR A 227 -2.95 -7.57 3.82
C THR A 227 -1.95 -8.71 3.61
N LEU A 228 -2.44 -9.84 3.09
CA LEU A 228 -1.64 -11.02 2.84
C LEU A 228 -0.87 -10.91 1.50
N PRO A 229 0.27 -11.59 1.36
CA PRO A 229 0.93 -11.70 0.07
C PRO A 229 0.07 -12.50 -0.92
N ALA A 230 0.36 -12.37 -2.22
CA ALA A 230 -0.31 -13.12 -3.26
C ALA A 230 -0.39 -14.61 -2.94
N HIS A 231 -1.51 -15.23 -3.28
CA HIS A 231 -1.85 -16.63 -3.06
C HIS A 231 -1.98 -17.09 -1.59
N ALA A 232 -1.61 -16.28 -0.60
CA ALA A 232 -1.70 -16.69 0.80
C ALA A 232 -3.15 -16.80 1.31
N ALA A 233 -4.09 -16.10 0.67
CA ALA A 233 -5.52 -16.15 0.98
C ALA A 233 -6.31 -17.16 0.10
N ASP A 234 -5.69 -17.82 -0.88
CA ASP A 234 -6.39 -18.74 -1.80
C ASP A 234 -7.23 -19.81 -1.09
N PRO A 235 -6.81 -20.39 0.07
CA PRO A 235 -7.64 -21.35 0.79
C PRO A 235 -9.00 -20.81 1.26
N LEU A 236 -9.17 -19.48 1.33
CA LEU A 236 -10.43 -18.83 1.72
C LEU A 236 -11.40 -18.62 0.54
N ALA A 237 -10.94 -18.67 -0.71
CA ALA A 237 -11.74 -18.28 -1.86
C ALA A 237 -13.03 -19.13 -2.02
N HIS A 238 -12.91 -20.45 -1.98
CA HIS A 238 -14.07 -21.35 -2.09
C HIS A 238 -15.00 -21.27 -0.87
N PRO A 239 -14.50 -21.35 0.39
CA PRO A 239 -15.35 -21.16 1.56
C PRO A 239 -16.04 -19.78 1.61
N LEU A 240 -15.37 -18.72 1.14
CA LEU A 240 -15.96 -17.38 1.07
C LEU A 240 -17.11 -17.33 0.07
N ARG A 241 -16.95 -17.91 -1.12
CA ARG A 241 -18.02 -18.01 -2.10
C ARG A 241 -19.23 -18.72 -1.50
N GLN A 242 -19.03 -19.88 -0.86
CA GLN A 242 -20.12 -20.62 -0.19
C GLN A 242 -20.81 -19.80 0.91
N ALA A 243 -20.04 -19.06 1.72
CA ALA A 243 -20.60 -18.23 2.76
C ALA A 243 -21.41 -17.04 2.22
N LEU A 244 -20.96 -16.44 1.11
CA LEU A 244 -21.65 -15.35 0.43
C LEU A 244 -22.91 -15.86 -0.28
N ASP A 245 -22.87 -17.03 -0.90
CA ASP A 245 -24.07 -17.66 -1.52
C ASP A 245 -25.14 -17.95 -0.45
N GLN A 246 -24.73 -18.44 0.74
CA GLN A 246 -25.64 -18.68 1.87
C GLN A 246 -26.22 -17.39 2.47
N ALA A 247 -25.50 -16.28 2.38
CA ALA A 247 -25.92 -14.97 2.84
C ALA A 247 -26.67 -14.16 1.77
N GLU A 248 -26.90 -14.74 0.59
CA GLU A 248 -27.52 -14.07 -0.58
C GLU A 248 -26.74 -12.83 -1.05
N GLY A 249 -25.41 -12.85 -0.91
CA GLY A 249 -24.51 -11.79 -1.36
C GLY A 249 -23.71 -11.14 -0.24
N THR A 250 -23.07 -10.03 -0.55
CA THR A 250 -22.37 -9.18 0.42
C THR A 250 -23.35 -8.27 1.15
N ARG A 251 -22.94 -7.71 2.29
CA ARG A 251 -23.72 -6.63 2.93
C ARG A 251 -23.81 -5.43 1.97
N PRO A 252 -24.95 -4.70 1.95
CA PRO A 252 -25.13 -3.56 1.06
C PRO A 252 -24.02 -2.50 1.24
N GLY A 253 -23.27 -2.23 0.15
CA GLY A 253 -22.16 -1.29 0.15
C GLY A 253 -20.88 -1.81 0.84
N ALA A 254 -20.79 -3.12 1.09
CA ALA A 254 -19.58 -3.71 1.64
C ALA A 254 -18.41 -3.64 0.66
N VAL A 255 -17.23 -3.28 1.16
CA VAL A 255 -16.02 -3.06 0.36
C VAL A 255 -14.91 -4.02 0.78
N MET A 256 -14.27 -4.67 -0.19
CA MET A 256 -13.04 -5.42 0.03
C MET A 256 -11.85 -4.68 -0.60
N LEU A 257 -10.87 -4.32 0.22
CA LEU A 257 -9.54 -3.92 -0.21
C LEU A 257 -8.61 -5.13 -0.13
N ASP A 258 -8.02 -5.51 -1.25
CA ASP A 258 -6.88 -6.44 -1.26
C ASP A 258 -5.62 -5.67 -1.68
N VAL A 259 -4.59 -5.68 -0.84
CA VAL A 259 -3.35 -4.90 -1.09
C VAL A 259 -2.51 -5.45 -2.25
N VAL A 260 -2.83 -6.65 -2.73
CA VAL A 260 -2.20 -7.25 -3.92
C VAL A 260 -2.74 -6.56 -5.18
N TYR A 261 -1.83 -6.12 -6.04
CA TYR A 261 -2.18 -5.52 -7.33
C TYR A 261 -1.68 -6.34 -8.53
N ALA A 262 -0.83 -7.34 -8.30
CA ALA A 262 -0.38 -8.28 -9.32
C ALA A 262 0.01 -9.63 -8.66
N PRO A 263 -0.60 -10.77 -9.09
CA PRO A 263 -1.69 -10.88 -10.08
C PRO A 263 -3.02 -10.33 -9.53
N TRP A 264 -3.87 -9.83 -10.43
CA TRP A 264 -5.18 -9.29 -10.08
C TRP A 264 -6.27 -9.80 -11.06
N PRO A 265 -7.50 -10.13 -10.57
CA PRO A 265 -7.89 -10.24 -9.17
C PRO A 265 -7.27 -11.45 -8.46
N THR A 266 -7.11 -11.38 -7.13
CA THR A 266 -6.78 -12.54 -6.31
C THR A 266 -7.98 -13.50 -6.24
N ALA A 267 -7.77 -14.75 -5.83
CA ALA A 267 -8.85 -15.71 -5.70
C ALA A 267 -9.95 -15.27 -4.71
N VAL A 268 -9.55 -14.60 -3.61
CA VAL A 268 -10.50 -14.06 -2.62
C VAL A 268 -11.25 -12.84 -3.18
N ALA A 269 -10.57 -11.93 -3.87
CA ALA A 269 -11.20 -10.80 -4.54
C ALA A 269 -12.18 -11.29 -5.63
N GLY A 270 -11.83 -12.34 -6.38
CA GLY A 270 -12.73 -12.96 -7.35
C GLY A 270 -13.99 -13.57 -6.71
N ALA A 271 -13.86 -14.19 -5.54
CA ALA A 271 -15.02 -14.69 -4.79
C ALA A 271 -15.93 -13.56 -4.30
N TRP A 272 -15.35 -12.43 -3.85
CA TRP A 272 -16.08 -11.22 -3.44
C TRP A 272 -16.83 -10.57 -4.60
N ALA A 273 -16.16 -10.42 -5.75
CA ALA A 273 -16.76 -9.84 -6.97
C ALA A 273 -17.91 -10.70 -7.52
N HIS A 274 -17.83 -12.04 -7.39
CA HIS A 274 -18.91 -12.94 -7.80
C HIS A 274 -20.22 -12.69 -7.05
N ALA A 275 -20.14 -12.24 -5.81
CA ALA A 275 -21.27 -11.84 -4.99
C ALA A 275 -21.61 -10.33 -5.11
N GLU A 276 -21.24 -9.72 -6.23
CA GLU A 276 -21.46 -8.29 -6.54
C GLU A 276 -20.90 -7.32 -5.49
N GLY A 277 -19.93 -7.78 -4.69
CA GLY A 277 -19.27 -6.96 -3.69
C GLY A 277 -18.31 -5.93 -4.30
N VAL A 278 -18.21 -4.77 -3.67
CA VAL A 278 -17.32 -3.68 -4.12
C VAL A 278 -15.86 -4.07 -3.89
N LEU A 279 -15.03 -3.91 -4.91
CA LEU A 279 -13.59 -4.11 -4.81
C LEU A 279 -12.83 -2.79 -4.83
N ALA A 280 -11.91 -2.63 -3.88
CA ALA A 280 -10.82 -1.68 -3.92
C ALA A 280 -9.54 -2.45 -4.26
N PRO A 281 -9.03 -2.39 -5.50
CA PRO A 281 -7.80 -3.07 -5.86
C PRO A 281 -6.59 -2.44 -5.18
N GLY A 282 -5.55 -3.22 -4.92
CA GLY A 282 -4.34 -2.80 -4.20
C GLY A 282 -3.61 -1.62 -4.85
N TRP A 283 -3.74 -1.43 -6.15
CA TRP A 283 -3.17 -0.27 -6.83
C TRP A 283 -3.81 1.06 -6.39
N LEU A 284 -5.07 1.07 -5.92
CA LEU A 284 -5.67 2.27 -5.30
C LEU A 284 -4.95 2.66 -4.01
N MET A 285 -4.69 1.68 -3.14
CA MET A 285 -3.91 1.93 -1.93
C MET A 285 -2.50 2.43 -2.30
N LEU A 286 -1.86 1.81 -3.29
CA LEU A 286 -0.53 2.21 -3.76
C LEU A 286 -0.52 3.65 -4.29
N LEU A 287 -1.56 4.07 -5.00
CA LEU A 287 -1.73 5.43 -5.49
C LEU A 287 -1.91 6.42 -4.32
N HIS A 288 -2.91 6.18 -3.48
CA HIS A 288 -3.25 7.10 -2.40
C HIS A 288 -2.15 7.27 -1.35
N GLN A 289 -1.34 6.24 -1.09
CA GLN A 289 -0.19 6.36 -0.18
C GLN A 289 1.00 7.10 -0.80
N ALA A 290 1.13 7.09 -2.15
CA ALA A 290 2.23 7.77 -2.83
C ALA A 290 2.04 9.30 -2.86
N VAL A 291 0.81 9.79 -2.86
CA VAL A 291 0.53 11.23 -2.81
C VAL A 291 1.19 11.91 -1.59
N PRO A 292 0.92 11.50 -0.35
CA PRO A 292 1.61 12.07 0.81
C PRO A 292 3.12 11.77 0.82
N GLN A 293 3.61 10.67 0.22
CA GLN A 293 5.06 10.44 0.09
C GLN A 293 5.73 11.51 -0.77
N VAL A 294 5.15 11.84 -1.93
CA VAL A 294 5.65 12.91 -2.79
C VAL A 294 5.63 14.24 -2.03
N GLN A 295 4.53 14.55 -1.37
CA GLN A 295 4.41 15.80 -0.61
C GLN A 295 5.45 15.90 0.52
N LEU A 296 5.68 14.83 1.27
CA LEU A 296 6.69 14.79 2.33
C LEU A 296 8.11 14.99 1.80
N MET A 297 8.44 14.39 0.64
CA MET A 297 9.79 14.45 0.06
C MET A 297 10.05 15.75 -0.71
N THR A 298 9.03 16.33 -1.35
CA THR A 298 9.19 17.49 -2.25
C THR A 298 8.67 18.81 -1.67
N GLY A 299 7.82 18.73 -0.64
CA GLY A 299 7.07 19.88 -0.11
C GLY A 299 5.91 20.32 -1.02
N GLN A 300 5.62 19.61 -2.12
CA GLN A 300 4.60 20.00 -3.09
C GLN A 300 3.50 18.92 -3.20
N GLN A 301 2.26 19.37 -3.42
CA GLN A 301 1.11 18.50 -3.61
C GLN A 301 1.04 18.02 -5.07
N PRO A 302 1.18 16.70 -5.34
CA PRO A 302 1.09 16.19 -6.70
C PRO A 302 -0.37 16.10 -7.17
N ASP A 303 -0.54 16.12 -8.50
CA ASP A 303 -1.82 15.78 -9.14
C ASP A 303 -2.01 14.26 -9.15
N ILE A 304 -3.00 13.79 -8.39
CA ILE A 304 -3.30 12.36 -8.26
C ILE A 304 -3.76 11.73 -9.58
N GLU A 305 -4.41 12.50 -10.47
CA GLU A 305 -4.92 11.97 -11.74
C GLU A 305 -3.79 11.74 -12.74
N LEU A 306 -2.76 12.57 -12.75
CA LEU A 306 -1.53 12.30 -13.52
C LEU A 306 -0.82 11.04 -13.01
N MET A 307 -0.73 10.87 -11.68
CA MET A 307 -0.15 9.67 -11.08
C MET A 307 -0.99 8.42 -11.43
N ARG A 308 -2.32 8.51 -11.37
CA ARG A 308 -3.26 7.45 -11.73
C ARG A 308 -3.09 7.02 -13.18
N THR A 309 -3.04 7.99 -14.10
CA THR A 309 -2.86 7.72 -15.53
C THR A 309 -1.57 6.94 -15.79
N GLY A 310 -0.46 7.37 -15.20
CA GLY A 310 0.82 6.67 -15.32
C GLY A 310 0.77 5.26 -14.74
N LEU A 311 0.12 5.08 -13.59
CA LEU A 311 -0.01 3.78 -12.93
C LEU A 311 -0.86 2.80 -13.76
N LEU A 312 -2.02 3.24 -14.26
CA LEU A 312 -2.90 2.39 -15.06
C LEU A 312 -2.25 1.99 -16.39
N ALA A 313 -1.49 2.87 -17.01
CA ALA A 313 -0.71 2.54 -18.20
C ALA A 313 0.34 1.46 -17.93
N ALA A 314 0.97 1.47 -16.74
CA ALA A 314 1.95 0.46 -16.35
C ALA A 314 1.33 -0.89 -15.92
N LEU A 315 0.05 -0.89 -15.51
CA LEU A 315 -0.71 -2.10 -15.16
C LEU A 315 -1.37 -2.75 -16.37
N ALA A 316 -1.54 -2.01 -17.48
CA ALA A 316 -2.10 -2.55 -18.70
C ALA A 316 -1.20 -3.68 -19.25
N PRO A 317 -1.77 -4.81 -19.75
CA PRO A 317 -0.96 -5.83 -20.40
C PRO A 317 -0.22 -5.21 -21.59
N PRO A 318 1.03 -5.64 -21.87
CA PRO A 318 1.76 -5.15 -23.03
C PRO A 318 0.92 -5.37 -24.28
N CYS A 319 0.71 -4.31 -25.07
CA CYS A 319 0.02 -4.38 -26.34
C CYS A 319 0.72 -5.43 -27.22
N ALA A 320 0.02 -6.50 -27.61
CA ALA A 320 0.60 -7.48 -28.52
C ALA A 320 1.08 -6.75 -29.78
N PRO A 321 2.31 -6.99 -30.27
CA PRO A 321 2.78 -6.37 -31.49
C PRO A 321 1.79 -6.69 -32.60
N THR A 322 1.24 -5.67 -33.23
CA THR A 322 0.41 -5.79 -34.43
C THR A 322 1.22 -6.58 -35.46
N ALA A 323 0.76 -7.80 -35.77
CA ALA A 323 1.36 -8.57 -36.85
C ALA A 323 1.26 -7.74 -38.12
N VAL A 324 2.40 -7.27 -38.61
CA VAL A 324 2.51 -6.66 -39.93
C VAL A 324 2.21 -7.78 -40.94
N SER A 325 1.01 -7.75 -41.49
CA SER A 325 0.64 -8.60 -42.61
C SER A 325 1.56 -8.24 -43.78
N SER A 326 2.55 -9.07 -44.03
CA SER A 326 3.31 -9.03 -45.28
C SER A 326 2.40 -9.56 -46.38
N GLU A 327 1.71 -8.66 -47.06
CA GLU A 327 1.15 -8.95 -48.37
C GLU A 327 2.31 -9.17 -49.35
N THR A 328 2.63 -10.43 -49.62
CA THR A 328 3.43 -10.83 -50.76
C THR A 328 2.54 -10.77 -51.98
N SER A 329 2.71 -9.71 -52.77
CA SER A 329 2.17 -9.66 -54.14
C SER A 329 2.98 -10.66 -55.02
N SER A 330 2.31 -11.60 -55.60
CA SER A 330 2.78 -12.40 -56.76
C SER A 330 2.26 -11.79 -58.03
#